data_dc2695c2b30d3fa43aaa3e1e1644d4cc
#
_entry.id   dc2695c2b30d3fa43aaa3e1e1644d4cc
#
_cell.length_a   1.000
_cell.length_b   1.000
_cell.length_c   1.000
_cell.angle_alpha   90.00
_cell.angle_beta   90.00
_cell.angle_gamma   90.00
#
_symmetry.space_group_name_H-M   'P 1'
#
loop_
_entity.id
_entity.type
_entity.pdbx_description
1 polymer ?
#
loop_
_entity_poly.entity_id
_entity_poly.type
_entity_poly.pdbx_seq_one_letter_code
_entity_poly.pdbx_strand_id
1 'polypeptide(L)'
;VKEELRRNYKPRTEVRVRLCSEVAHEEKLQALFTELGRAPKQLALLMKYLELSAFMGTGTLKEVSKKELLKQADVSANVFAALVDKRLFEVYDFEVGRLTNALANVLPLNPLNEFQRKGYAEVVESFKQKNVCLLHGVTSSGKTEIYIHLIADALAQGKQVLYLLPEIALTTQITERLQRVFGSKLGVYHSKFPDAERVEIWQKQLSYEPYDVILGVRS
;
A
#
# COMPACT_ATOMS: atom_id res chain seq x y z
N VAL A 1 -18.90 19.75 10.53
CA VAL A 1 -18.21 18.45 10.73
C VAL A 1 -17.01 18.31 9.77
N LYS A 2 -17.16 18.60 8.48
CA LYS A 2 -16.06 18.52 7.49
C LYS A 2 -14.91 19.51 7.75
N GLU A 3 -15.19 20.71 8.21
CA GLU A 3 -14.18 21.74 8.47
C GLU A 3 -13.43 21.52 9.79
N GLU A 4 -14.08 21.01 10.83
CA GLU A 4 -13.43 20.70 12.11
C GLU A 4 -12.47 19.51 11.98
N LEU A 5 -12.83 18.47 11.21
CA LEU A 5 -11.96 17.34 10.94
C LEU A 5 -10.69 17.75 10.18
N ARG A 6 -10.78 18.72 9.24
CA ARG A 6 -9.61 19.25 8.53
C ARG A 6 -8.66 20.03 9.42
N ARG A 7 -9.14 20.75 10.42
CA ARG A 7 -8.30 21.56 11.34
C ARG A 7 -7.43 20.72 12.26
N ASN A 8 -7.85 19.52 12.63
CA ASN A 8 -7.15 18.65 13.57
C ASN A 8 -6.39 17.50 12.92
N TYR A 9 -6.52 17.31 11.61
CA TYR A 9 -5.81 16.27 10.89
C TYR A 9 -4.33 16.65 10.69
N LYS A 10 -3.43 15.85 11.27
CA LYS A 10 -1.98 15.91 10.99
C LYS A 10 -1.60 14.61 10.29
N PRO A 11 -1.16 14.68 9.04
CA PRO A 11 -0.66 13.51 8.32
C PRO A 11 0.52 12.92 9.09
N ARG A 12 0.66 11.61 9.07
CA ARG A 12 1.86 10.95 9.55
C ARG A 12 2.93 11.11 8.49
N THR A 13 4.02 11.80 8.82
CA THR A 13 5.17 11.93 7.94
C THR A 13 6.26 10.94 8.34
N GLU A 14 6.93 10.39 7.35
CA GLU A 14 8.14 9.61 7.50
C GLU A 14 9.26 10.33 6.76
N VAL A 15 10.39 10.44 7.41
CA VAL A 15 11.57 11.04 6.79
C VAL A 15 12.17 10.04 5.81
N ARG A 16 12.18 10.39 4.52
CA ARG A 16 12.78 9.60 3.46
C ARG A 16 14.03 10.22 2.91
N VAL A 17 14.82 9.42 2.24
CA VAL A 17 16.14 9.77 1.73
C VAL A 17 16.19 9.51 0.24
N ARG A 18 16.77 10.43 -0.51
CA ARG A 18 17.13 10.23 -1.92
C ARG A 18 18.53 10.75 -2.20
N LEU A 19 19.16 10.25 -3.25
CA LEU A 19 20.40 10.84 -3.76
C LEU A 19 20.12 12.22 -4.36
N CYS A 20 21.02 13.16 -4.12
CA CYS A 20 20.97 14.43 -4.83
C CYS A 20 21.10 14.20 -6.34
N SER A 21 20.32 14.92 -7.13
CA SER A 21 20.29 14.78 -8.59
C SER A 21 21.67 14.91 -9.26
N GLU A 22 22.53 15.74 -8.66
CA GLU A 22 23.91 15.96 -9.14
C GLU A 22 24.79 14.72 -9.00
N VAL A 23 24.45 13.80 -8.11
CA VAL A 23 25.24 12.61 -7.74
C VAL A 23 24.66 11.34 -8.34
N ALA A 24 23.44 11.37 -8.79
CA ALA A 24 22.69 10.23 -9.31
C ALA A 24 23.18 9.73 -10.70
N HIS A 25 24.36 10.16 -11.15
CA HIS A 25 24.99 9.72 -12.39
C HIS A 25 26.10 8.70 -12.13
N GLU A 26 26.19 7.67 -12.96
CA GLU A 26 27.09 6.53 -12.78
C GLU A 26 28.56 6.93 -12.63
N GLU A 27 29.04 7.89 -13.45
CA GLU A 27 30.41 8.38 -13.41
C GLU A 27 30.73 9.06 -12.07
N LYS A 28 29.81 9.84 -11.53
CA LYS A 28 29.98 10.54 -10.25
C LYS A 28 29.92 9.56 -9.06
N LEU A 29 29.11 8.52 -9.16
CA LEU A 29 29.05 7.46 -8.15
C LEU A 29 30.38 6.70 -8.07
N GLN A 30 31.03 6.40 -9.19
CA GLN A 30 32.35 5.77 -9.19
C GLN A 30 33.43 6.63 -8.53
N ALA A 31 33.43 7.93 -8.82
CA ALA A 31 34.33 8.88 -8.16
C ALA A 31 34.11 8.93 -6.65
N LEU A 32 32.85 8.92 -6.22
CA LEU A 32 32.46 8.89 -4.82
C LEU A 32 32.88 7.60 -4.10
N PHE A 33 32.80 6.45 -4.72
CA PHE A 33 33.30 5.20 -4.15
C PHE A 33 34.81 5.31 -3.84
N THR A 34 35.57 5.95 -4.72
CA THR A 34 37.00 6.18 -4.52
C THR A 34 37.25 7.16 -3.37
N GLU A 35 36.52 8.27 -3.33
CA GLU A 35 36.62 9.28 -2.28
C GLU A 35 36.25 8.75 -0.89
N LEU A 36 35.12 8.02 -0.82
CA LEU A 36 34.61 7.43 0.41
C LEU A 36 35.37 6.17 0.85
N GLY A 37 36.32 5.67 0.06
CA GLY A 37 37.19 4.55 0.44
C GLY A 37 37.96 4.79 1.74
N ARG A 38 38.23 6.09 2.08
CA ARG A 38 38.84 6.48 3.35
C ARG A 38 37.87 6.64 4.51
N ALA A 39 36.57 6.50 4.26
CA ALA A 39 35.48 6.62 5.26
C ALA A 39 34.55 5.41 5.21
N PRO A 40 34.98 4.24 5.71
CA PRO A 40 34.28 2.97 5.48
C PRO A 40 32.82 2.95 5.95
N LYS A 41 32.47 3.67 7.01
CA LYS A 41 31.08 3.77 7.49
C LYS A 41 30.20 4.60 6.55
N GLN A 42 30.74 5.64 5.93
CA GLN A 42 30.00 6.45 4.94
C GLN A 42 29.80 5.65 3.64
N LEU A 43 30.83 4.92 3.23
CA LEU A 43 30.75 4.02 2.07
C LEU A 43 29.71 2.91 2.28
N ALA A 44 29.71 2.26 3.43
CA ALA A 44 28.74 1.23 3.77
C ALA A 44 27.29 1.77 3.73
N LEU A 45 27.08 2.97 4.23
CA LEU A 45 25.77 3.62 4.19
C LEU A 45 25.30 3.92 2.75
N LEU A 46 26.20 4.41 1.88
CA LEU A 46 25.90 4.66 0.48
C LEU A 46 25.57 3.34 -0.26
N MET A 47 26.39 2.31 -0.07
CA MET A 47 26.14 0.99 -0.68
C MET A 47 24.79 0.42 -0.25
N LYS A 48 24.46 0.53 1.05
CA LYS A 48 23.17 0.05 1.56
C LYS A 48 22.00 0.82 1.00
N TYR A 49 22.15 2.14 0.82
CA TYR A 49 21.14 2.93 0.14
C TYR A 49 20.91 2.47 -1.31
N LEU A 50 21.98 2.24 -2.08
CA LEU A 50 21.89 1.79 -3.47
C LEU A 50 21.23 0.42 -3.59
N GLU A 51 21.49 -0.49 -2.63
CA GLU A 51 20.83 -1.80 -2.54
C GLU A 51 19.33 -1.64 -2.26
N LEU A 52 18.96 -0.86 -1.24
CA LEU A 52 17.56 -0.67 -0.84
C LEU A 52 16.73 0.09 -1.88
N SER A 53 17.33 1.08 -2.54
CA SER A 53 16.67 1.86 -3.58
C SER A 53 16.53 1.13 -4.91
N ALA A 54 17.13 -0.06 -5.05
CA ALA A 54 17.22 -0.82 -6.30
C ALA A 54 17.82 0.00 -7.47
N PHE A 55 18.70 0.96 -7.15
CA PHE A 55 19.30 1.87 -8.13
C PHE A 55 20.02 1.15 -9.28
N MET A 56 20.60 -0.01 -8.99
CA MET A 56 21.42 -0.78 -9.94
C MET A 56 20.63 -1.83 -10.77
N GLY A 57 19.30 -1.97 -10.60
CA GLY A 57 18.66 -3.17 -11.13
C GLY A 57 17.42 -3.01 -12.03
N THR A 58 16.49 -2.10 -11.75
CA THR A 58 15.15 -2.17 -12.38
C THR A 58 14.64 -0.87 -12.98
N GLY A 59 15.43 0.17 -13.03
CA GLY A 59 15.01 1.48 -13.57
C GLY A 59 13.97 2.24 -12.74
N THR A 60 13.35 1.60 -11.75
CA THR A 60 12.40 2.24 -10.84
C THR A 60 13.03 2.39 -9.46
N LEU A 61 13.40 3.62 -9.09
CA LEU A 61 13.96 3.91 -7.77
C LEU A 61 12.90 3.69 -6.69
N LYS A 62 13.22 2.84 -5.71
CA LYS A 62 12.40 2.69 -4.51
C LYS A 62 12.77 3.79 -3.50
N GLU A 63 11.77 4.39 -2.91
CA GLU A 63 11.96 5.35 -1.84
C GLU A 63 12.43 4.67 -0.56
N VAL A 64 13.49 5.19 0.05
CA VAL A 64 14.13 4.58 1.22
C VAL A 64 13.84 5.42 2.47
N SER A 65 13.31 4.76 3.51
CA SER A 65 13.11 5.37 4.83
C SER A 65 14.47 5.62 5.50
N LYS A 66 14.67 6.83 6.05
CA LYS A 66 15.87 7.16 6.84
C LYS A 66 16.07 6.19 8.00
N LYS A 67 14.99 5.84 8.70
CA LYS A 67 15.02 4.93 9.85
C LYS A 67 15.46 3.53 9.45
N GLU A 68 14.94 3.02 8.35
CA GLU A 68 15.28 1.70 7.82
C GLU A 68 16.72 1.67 7.32
N LEU A 69 17.14 2.67 6.58
CA LEU A 69 18.51 2.81 6.08
C LEU A 69 19.53 2.78 7.21
N LEU A 70 19.34 3.58 8.26
CA LEU A 70 20.25 3.62 9.41
C LEU A 70 20.28 2.28 10.17
N LYS A 71 19.13 1.63 10.32
CA LYS A 71 19.04 0.33 11.00
C LYS A 71 19.75 -0.78 10.21
N GLN A 72 19.59 -0.80 8.90
CA GLN A 72 20.18 -1.85 8.05
C GLN A 72 21.67 -1.63 7.78
N ALA A 73 22.12 -0.39 7.73
CA ALA A 73 23.53 -0.07 7.56
C ALA A 73 24.34 -0.13 8.86
N ASP A 74 23.69 -0.29 10.00
CA ASP A 74 24.28 -0.30 11.35
C ASP A 74 25.23 0.88 11.60
N VAL A 75 24.79 2.08 11.23
CA VAL A 75 25.58 3.31 11.38
C VAL A 75 24.85 4.36 12.21
N SER A 76 25.61 5.23 12.86
CA SER A 76 25.07 6.32 13.66
C SER A 76 24.47 7.43 12.79
N ALA A 77 23.54 8.21 13.38
CA ALA A 77 22.94 9.38 12.73
C ALA A 77 23.98 10.43 12.30
N ASN A 78 25.13 10.52 12.97
CA ASN A 78 26.21 11.47 12.63
C ASN A 78 26.87 11.12 11.28
N VAL A 79 27.00 9.82 10.98
CA VAL A 79 27.53 9.37 9.68
C VAL A 79 26.58 9.77 8.54
N PHE A 80 25.28 9.65 8.79
CA PHE A 80 24.26 10.08 7.85
C PHE A 80 24.28 11.60 7.65
N ALA A 81 24.34 12.39 8.74
CA ALA A 81 24.40 13.84 8.67
C ALA A 81 25.59 14.32 7.82
N ALA A 82 26.76 13.69 7.99
CA ALA A 82 27.94 14.01 7.19
C ALA A 82 27.75 13.80 5.67
N LEU A 83 26.92 12.83 5.25
CA LEU A 83 26.59 12.62 3.84
C LEU A 83 25.54 13.63 3.33
N VAL A 84 24.65 14.08 4.19
CA VAL A 84 23.71 15.18 3.88
C VAL A 84 24.47 16.50 3.73
N ASP A 85 25.40 16.81 4.65
CA ASP A 85 26.26 18.01 4.59
C ASP A 85 27.14 18.05 3.33
N LYS A 86 27.58 16.87 2.88
CA LYS A 86 28.33 16.72 1.61
C LYS A 86 27.41 16.76 0.37
N ARG A 87 26.11 17.01 0.53
CA ARG A 87 25.11 17.02 -0.55
C ARG A 87 25.03 15.72 -1.36
N LEU A 88 25.30 14.59 -0.71
CA LEU A 88 25.11 13.27 -1.33
C LEU A 88 23.68 12.78 -1.14
N PHE A 89 23.10 13.05 0.01
CA PHE A 89 21.71 12.72 0.33
C PHE A 89 20.87 13.98 0.54
N GLU A 90 19.66 13.94 0.02
CA GLU A 90 18.57 14.82 0.40
C GLU A 90 17.57 14.10 1.28
N VAL A 91 17.05 14.83 2.26
CA VAL A 91 16.04 14.35 3.21
C VAL A 91 14.76 15.11 2.95
N TYR A 92 13.66 14.39 2.86
CA TYR A 92 12.33 14.98 2.68
C TYR A 92 11.29 14.27 3.53
N ASP A 93 10.26 15.01 3.92
CA ASP A 93 9.12 14.44 4.62
C ASP A 93 8.15 13.83 3.61
N PHE A 94 7.91 12.55 3.77
CA PHE A 94 6.96 11.80 2.96
C PHE A 94 5.72 11.49 3.81
N GLU A 95 4.56 11.86 3.31
CA GLU A 95 3.31 11.51 3.97
C GLU A 95 3.05 10.01 3.83
N VAL A 96 3.16 9.29 4.94
CA VAL A 96 2.85 7.86 4.99
C VAL A 96 1.42 7.71 5.45
N GLY A 97 0.55 7.27 4.55
CA GLY A 97 -0.80 6.87 4.94
C GLY A 97 -0.71 5.76 6.00
N ARG A 98 -1.42 5.91 7.10
CA ARG A 98 -1.44 4.94 8.21
C ARG A 98 -1.91 3.55 7.78
N LEU A 99 -2.53 3.48 6.62
CA LEU A 99 -3.14 2.29 6.03
C LEU A 99 -2.24 1.58 5.00
N THR A 100 -1.01 2.05 4.77
CA THR A 100 -0.08 1.52 3.75
C THR A 100 0.65 0.22 4.16
N ASN A 101 0.03 -0.65 4.93
CA ASN A 101 0.49 -2.03 5.06
C ASN A 101 -0.07 -2.91 3.92
N ALA A 102 -0.19 -2.37 2.71
CA ALA A 102 -0.52 -3.15 1.54
C ALA A 102 0.62 -4.12 1.25
N LEU A 103 0.33 -5.41 1.35
CA LEU A 103 1.25 -6.47 0.97
C LEU A 103 1.75 -6.21 -0.45
N ALA A 104 3.06 -6.16 -0.63
CA ALA A 104 3.69 -5.91 -1.92
C ALA A 104 3.40 -7.03 -2.96
N ASN A 105 2.92 -8.19 -2.50
CA ASN A 105 2.64 -9.35 -3.35
C ASN A 105 1.13 -9.64 -3.36
N VAL A 106 0.48 -9.26 -4.45
CA VAL A 106 -0.89 -9.66 -4.75
C VAL A 106 -0.89 -11.10 -5.22
N LEU A 107 -1.72 -11.94 -4.61
CA LEU A 107 -1.88 -13.34 -5.00
C LEU A 107 -2.97 -13.49 -6.07
N PRO A 108 -2.83 -14.46 -6.97
CA PRO A 108 -3.89 -14.78 -7.93
C PRO A 108 -5.17 -15.25 -7.22
N LEU A 109 -6.29 -15.12 -7.92
CA LEU A 109 -7.57 -15.64 -7.45
C LEU A 109 -7.49 -17.15 -7.21
N ASN A 110 -8.05 -17.61 -6.08
CA ASN A 110 -8.21 -19.04 -5.86
C ASN A 110 -9.22 -19.60 -6.85
N PRO A 111 -8.99 -20.80 -7.44
CA PRO A 111 -9.97 -21.42 -8.31
C PRO A 111 -11.24 -21.76 -7.53
N LEU A 112 -12.40 -21.45 -8.12
CA LEU A 112 -13.68 -21.84 -7.59
C LEU A 112 -13.89 -23.36 -7.72
N ASN A 113 -14.42 -24.00 -6.69
CA ASN A 113 -14.89 -25.36 -6.80
C ASN A 113 -16.19 -25.44 -7.64
N GLU A 114 -16.69 -26.63 -7.91
CA GLU A 114 -17.85 -26.84 -8.77
C GLU A 114 -19.11 -26.12 -8.27
N PHE A 115 -19.40 -26.21 -6.95
CA PHE A 115 -20.57 -25.55 -6.35
C PHE A 115 -20.42 -24.02 -6.39
N GLN A 116 -19.23 -23.51 -6.14
CA GLN A 116 -18.95 -22.07 -6.20
C GLN A 116 -19.06 -21.54 -7.63
N ARG A 117 -18.56 -22.29 -8.63
CA ARG A 117 -18.70 -21.94 -10.05
C ARG A 117 -20.15 -21.86 -10.46
N LYS A 118 -20.96 -22.81 -10.02
CA LYS A 118 -22.40 -22.80 -10.30
C LYS A 118 -23.07 -21.57 -9.69
N GLY A 119 -22.84 -21.30 -8.39
CA GLY A 119 -23.41 -20.13 -7.72
C GLY A 119 -22.92 -18.80 -8.32
N TYR A 120 -21.64 -18.71 -8.68
CA TYR A 120 -21.09 -17.57 -9.39
C TYR A 120 -21.79 -17.33 -10.75
N ALA A 121 -21.92 -18.38 -11.58
CA ALA A 121 -22.56 -18.29 -12.88
C ALA A 121 -24.05 -17.86 -12.77
N GLU A 122 -24.78 -18.39 -11.78
CA GLU A 122 -26.17 -18.01 -11.52
C GLU A 122 -26.30 -16.54 -11.11
N VAL A 123 -25.38 -16.01 -10.29
CA VAL A 123 -25.34 -14.58 -9.91
C VAL A 123 -25.06 -13.70 -11.13
N VAL A 124 -24.04 -14.03 -11.93
CA VAL A 124 -23.69 -13.29 -13.15
C VAL A 124 -24.85 -13.26 -14.15
N GLU A 125 -25.51 -14.38 -14.36
CA GLU A 125 -26.69 -14.46 -15.25
C GLU A 125 -27.86 -13.65 -14.69
N SER A 126 -28.09 -13.69 -13.37
CA SER A 126 -29.14 -12.89 -12.73
C SER A 126 -28.93 -11.40 -12.94
N PHE A 127 -27.68 -10.90 -12.87
CA PHE A 127 -27.37 -9.50 -13.08
C PHE A 127 -27.59 -8.98 -14.52
N LYS A 128 -27.72 -9.87 -15.50
CA LYS A 128 -28.13 -9.44 -16.85
C LYS A 128 -29.57 -8.96 -16.93
N GLN A 129 -30.42 -9.41 -16.02
CA GLN A 129 -31.85 -9.13 -16.03
C GLN A 129 -32.33 -8.34 -14.81
N LYS A 130 -31.56 -8.36 -13.71
CA LYS A 130 -31.96 -7.81 -12.41
C LYS A 130 -30.82 -7.00 -11.80
N ASN A 131 -31.20 -5.96 -11.06
CA ASN A 131 -30.23 -5.13 -10.33
C ASN A 131 -29.88 -5.67 -8.94
N VAL A 132 -30.61 -6.67 -8.44
CA VAL A 132 -30.42 -7.27 -7.12
C VAL A 132 -30.47 -8.78 -7.23
N CYS A 133 -29.51 -9.45 -6.60
CA CYS A 133 -29.43 -10.89 -6.49
C CYS A 133 -29.16 -11.30 -5.05
N LEU A 134 -29.88 -12.30 -4.54
CA LEU A 134 -29.67 -12.90 -3.24
C LEU A 134 -28.88 -14.20 -3.39
N LEU A 135 -27.63 -14.20 -2.92
CA LEU A 135 -26.83 -15.40 -2.77
C LEU A 135 -27.08 -16.02 -1.39
N HIS A 136 -27.94 -17.02 -1.32
CA HIS A 136 -28.24 -17.73 -0.09
C HIS A 136 -27.32 -18.95 0.09
N GLY A 137 -26.82 -19.15 1.30
CA GLY A 137 -25.97 -20.30 1.64
C GLY A 137 -25.58 -20.29 3.12
N VAL A 138 -25.32 -21.47 3.66
CA VAL A 138 -24.93 -21.65 5.07
C VAL A 138 -23.57 -21.00 5.35
N THR A 139 -23.28 -20.78 6.63
CA THR A 139 -21.94 -20.31 7.06
C THR A 139 -20.88 -21.28 6.57
N SER A 140 -19.72 -20.78 6.19
CA SER A 140 -18.59 -21.56 5.66
C SER A 140 -18.84 -22.28 4.32
N SER A 141 -19.93 -21.98 3.60
CA SER A 141 -20.18 -22.53 2.26
C SER A 141 -19.26 -21.96 1.15
N GLY A 142 -18.31 -21.10 1.50
CA GLY A 142 -17.37 -20.51 0.54
C GLY A 142 -17.89 -19.33 -0.25
N LYS A 143 -18.98 -18.67 0.17
CA LYS A 143 -19.52 -17.45 -0.47
C LYS A 143 -18.48 -16.34 -0.68
N THR A 144 -17.54 -16.23 0.25
CA THR A 144 -16.48 -15.20 0.17
C THR A 144 -15.64 -15.32 -1.12
N GLU A 145 -15.32 -16.54 -1.56
CA GLU A 145 -14.59 -16.73 -2.82
C GLU A 145 -15.44 -16.30 -4.02
N ILE A 146 -16.74 -16.57 -4.00
CA ILE A 146 -17.66 -16.07 -5.04
C ILE A 146 -17.66 -14.55 -5.08
N TYR A 147 -17.74 -13.88 -3.91
CA TYR A 147 -17.68 -12.42 -3.85
C TYR A 147 -16.34 -11.86 -4.35
N ILE A 148 -15.23 -12.51 -4.05
CA ILE A 148 -13.91 -12.10 -4.55
C ILE A 148 -13.85 -12.14 -6.08
N HIS A 149 -14.39 -13.18 -6.71
CA HIS A 149 -14.47 -13.28 -8.16
C HIS A 149 -15.40 -12.21 -8.76
N LEU A 150 -16.58 -11.98 -8.18
CA LEU A 150 -17.49 -10.93 -8.62
C LEU A 150 -16.89 -9.52 -8.50
N ILE A 151 -16.12 -9.28 -7.43
CA ILE A 151 -15.35 -8.04 -7.27
C ILE A 151 -14.31 -7.90 -8.39
N ALA A 152 -13.53 -8.95 -8.64
CA ALA A 152 -12.52 -8.93 -9.69
C ALA A 152 -13.13 -8.62 -11.07
N ASP A 153 -14.27 -9.20 -11.40
CA ASP A 153 -14.98 -8.93 -12.65
C ASP A 153 -15.47 -7.48 -12.74
N ALA A 154 -15.98 -6.92 -11.63
CA ALA A 154 -16.39 -5.52 -11.59
C ALA A 154 -15.21 -4.58 -11.80
N LEU A 155 -14.05 -4.88 -11.20
CA LEU A 155 -12.82 -4.11 -11.39
C LEU A 155 -12.29 -4.23 -12.83
N ALA A 156 -12.36 -5.40 -13.44
CA ALA A 156 -12.00 -5.61 -14.85
C ALA A 156 -12.88 -4.78 -15.81
N GLN A 157 -14.09 -4.42 -15.38
CA GLN A 157 -15.00 -3.52 -16.11
C GLN A 157 -14.78 -2.03 -15.78
N GLY A 158 -13.74 -1.69 -15.01
CA GLY A 158 -13.47 -0.31 -14.56
C GLY A 158 -14.46 0.23 -13.52
N LYS A 159 -15.18 -0.66 -12.83
CA LYS A 159 -16.14 -0.29 -11.79
C LYS A 159 -15.49 -0.30 -10.41
N GLN A 160 -16.00 0.53 -9.50
CA GLN A 160 -15.67 0.47 -8.08
C GLN A 160 -16.67 -0.45 -7.35
N VAL A 161 -16.20 -1.06 -6.26
CA VAL A 161 -17.00 -1.97 -5.44
C VAL A 161 -17.07 -1.51 -3.99
N LEU A 162 -18.27 -1.45 -3.45
CA LEU A 162 -18.53 -1.26 -2.03
C LEU A 162 -18.96 -2.61 -1.43
N TYR A 163 -18.13 -3.16 -0.56
CA TYR A 163 -18.41 -4.41 0.15
C TYR A 163 -18.77 -4.12 1.61
N LEU A 164 -20.02 -4.35 1.99
CA LEU A 164 -20.53 -4.05 3.32
C LEU A 164 -20.67 -5.31 4.17
N LEU A 165 -20.17 -5.25 5.40
CA LEU A 165 -20.29 -6.31 6.40
C LEU A 165 -21.14 -5.87 7.60
N PRO A 166 -21.95 -6.78 8.18
CA PRO A 166 -22.79 -6.45 9.33
C PRO A 166 -22.01 -6.31 10.64
N GLU A 167 -20.88 -6.99 10.80
CA GLU A 167 -20.15 -7.09 12.06
C GLU A 167 -18.64 -6.81 11.92
N ILE A 168 -18.11 -6.03 12.85
CA ILE A 168 -16.68 -5.68 12.89
C ILE A 168 -15.79 -6.91 13.15
N ALA A 169 -16.27 -7.89 13.92
CA ALA A 169 -15.49 -9.08 14.29
C ALA A 169 -15.08 -9.94 13.07
N LEU A 170 -15.92 -10.00 12.05
CA LEU A 170 -15.64 -10.73 10.82
C LEU A 170 -14.70 -9.97 9.86
N THR A 171 -14.50 -8.68 10.11
CA THR A 171 -13.76 -7.80 9.21
C THR A 171 -12.31 -8.23 9.04
N THR A 172 -11.63 -8.67 10.09
CA THR A 172 -10.20 -9.03 10.04
C THR A 172 -9.92 -10.14 9.03
N GLN A 173 -10.67 -11.26 9.13
CA GLN A 173 -10.48 -12.40 8.20
C GLN A 173 -10.79 -12.04 6.76
N ILE A 174 -11.87 -11.29 6.53
CA ILE A 174 -12.27 -10.86 5.19
C ILE A 174 -11.29 -9.82 4.66
N THR A 175 -10.85 -8.89 5.50
CA THR A 175 -9.83 -7.89 5.14
C THR A 175 -8.54 -8.57 4.66
N GLU A 176 -8.01 -9.53 5.41
CA GLU A 176 -6.80 -10.26 5.02
C GLU A 176 -6.98 -11.01 3.69
N ARG A 177 -8.11 -11.65 3.48
CA ARG A 177 -8.42 -12.33 2.22
C ARG A 177 -8.48 -11.37 1.04
N LEU A 178 -9.18 -10.24 1.20
CA LEU A 178 -9.28 -9.22 0.16
C LEU A 178 -7.95 -8.53 -0.10
N GLN A 179 -7.15 -8.24 0.95
CA GLN A 179 -5.83 -7.64 0.80
C GLN A 179 -4.85 -8.53 0.03
N ARG A 180 -4.91 -9.85 0.22
CA ARG A 180 -4.10 -10.79 -0.55
C ARG A 180 -4.36 -10.72 -2.05
N VAL A 181 -5.58 -10.40 -2.46
CA VAL A 181 -6.00 -10.37 -3.87
C VAL A 181 -5.93 -8.97 -4.45
N PHE A 182 -6.40 -7.96 -3.71
CA PHE A 182 -6.56 -6.60 -4.24
C PHE A 182 -5.46 -5.63 -3.77
N GLY A 183 -4.67 -5.99 -2.78
CA GLY A 183 -3.52 -5.22 -2.32
C GLY A 183 -3.88 -3.77 -1.96
N SER A 184 -3.16 -2.82 -2.55
CA SER A 184 -3.33 -1.38 -2.35
C SER A 184 -4.64 -0.80 -2.91
N LYS A 185 -5.37 -1.55 -3.74
CA LYS A 185 -6.68 -1.18 -4.29
C LYS A 185 -7.81 -1.27 -3.27
N LEU A 186 -7.57 -1.95 -2.12
CA LEU A 186 -8.55 -2.13 -1.05
C LEU A 186 -8.44 -1.02 0.00
N GLY A 187 -9.51 -0.27 0.19
CA GLY A 187 -9.73 0.61 1.34
C GLY A 187 -10.64 -0.08 2.38
N VAL A 188 -10.28 0.01 3.65
CA VAL A 188 -11.10 -0.54 4.76
C VAL A 188 -11.61 0.60 5.61
N TYR A 189 -12.93 0.66 5.82
CA TYR A 189 -13.58 1.72 6.59
C TYR A 189 -14.47 1.16 7.69
N HIS A 190 -14.17 1.47 8.95
CA HIS A 190 -15.03 1.11 10.09
C HIS A 190 -14.91 2.11 11.26
N SER A 191 -15.89 2.09 12.16
CA SER A 191 -16.02 3.03 13.28
C SER A 191 -14.90 2.97 14.32
N LYS A 192 -14.17 1.85 14.41
CA LYS A 192 -13.03 1.71 15.34
C LYS A 192 -11.74 2.40 14.86
N PHE A 193 -11.70 2.83 13.59
CA PHE A 193 -10.57 3.63 13.13
C PHE A 193 -10.59 5.01 13.76
N PRO A 194 -9.44 5.53 14.19
CA PRO A 194 -9.29 6.92 14.59
C PRO A 194 -9.78 7.86 13.49
N ASP A 195 -10.30 9.01 13.87
CA ASP A 195 -10.84 10.00 12.93
C ASP A 195 -9.83 10.38 11.85
N ALA A 196 -8.55 10.46 12.20
CA ALA A 196 -7.48 10.74 11.24
C ALA A 196 -7.39 9.70 10.12
N GLU A 197 -7.50 8.41 10.43
CA GLU A 197 -7.47 7.33 9.44
C GLU A 197 -8.72 7.34 8.55
N ARG A 198 -9.88 7.64 9.13
CA ARG A 198 -11.12 7.79 8.38
C ARG A 198 -11.05 8.95 7.39
N VAL A 199 -10.41 10.06 7.80
CA VAL A 199 -10.15 11.21 6.92
C VAL A 199 -9.20 10.84 5.79
N GLU A 200 -8.13 10.08 6.04
CA GLU A 200 -7.20 9.60 5.00
C GLU A 200 -7.92 8.76 3.94
N ILE A 201 -8.73 7.78 4.38
CA ILE A 201 -9.51 6.94 3.44
C ILE A 201 -10.42 7.81 2.58
N TRP A 202 -11.11 8.78 3.21
CA TRP A 202 -12.01 9.67 2.51
C TRP A 202 -11.29 10.59 1.53
N GLN A 203 -10.14 11.16 1.91
CA GLN A 203 -9.32 11.99 1.04
C GLN A 203 -8.80 11.21 -0.17
N LYS A 204 -8.31 9.98 0.08
CA LYS A 204 -7.87 9.10 -1.00
C LYS A 204 -9.02 8.75 -1.94
N GLN A 205 -10.22 8.50 -1.42
CA GLN A 205 -11.39 8.19 -2.25
C GLN A 205 -11.83 9.39 -3.13
N LEU A 206 -11.50 10.61 -2.73
CA LEU A 206 -11.76 11.84 -3.50
C LEU A 206 -10.58 12.26 -4.39
N SER A 207 -9.47 11.51 -4.37
CA SER A 207 -8.28 11.78 -5.19
C SER A 207 -8.39 11.22 -6.61
N TYR A 208 -7.38 11.47 -7.43
CA TYR A 208 -7.26 10.90 -8.78
C TYR A 208 -6.99 9.38 -8.78
N GLU A 209 -6.52 8.83 -7.66
CA GLU A 209 -6.25 7.39 -7.49
C GLU A 209 -7.07 6.84 -6.31
N PRO A 210 -8.41 6.74 -6.45
CA PRO A 210 -9.26 6.22 -5.40
C PRO A 210 -9.03 4.73 -5.16
N TYR A 211 -9.54 4.21 -4.05
CA TYR A 211 -9.63 2.76 -3.88
C TYR A 211 -10.63 2.18 -4.88
N ASP A 212 -10.28 1.06 -5.49
CA ASP A 212 -11.18 0.31 -6.37
C ASP A 212 -12.23 -0.48 -5.57
N VAL A 213 -11.84 -0.94 -4.37
CA VAL A 213 -12.71 -1.67 -3.44
C VAL A 213 -12.74 -0.96 -2.09
N ILE A 214 -13.92 -0.67 -1.58
CA ILE A 214 -14.13 -0.20 -0.21
C ILE A 214 -14.82 -1.29 0.60
N LEU A 215 -14.15 -1.76 1.64
CA LEU A 215 -14.74 -2.63 2.65
C LEU A 215 -15.29 -1.77 3.79
N GLY A 216 -16.61 -1.73 3.93
CA GLY A 216 -17.31 -1.01 4.97
C GLY A 216 -17.92 -1.93 6.01
N VAL A 217 -17.96 -1.47 7.26
CA VAL A 217 -18.66 -2.17 8.33
C VAL A 217 -19.72 -1.26 8.91
N ARG A 218 -20.91 -1.80 9.11
CA ARG A 218 -22.00 -1.07 9.76
C ARG A 218 -21.58 -0.72 11.19
N SER A 219 -21.62 0.57 11.48
CA SER A 219 -21.44 1.13 12.83
C SER A 219 -22.76 1.38 13.49
#